data_5b277de5896b12b3a97997162a5f8897
#
_entry.id   5b277de5896b12b3a97997162a5f8897
#
_cell.length_a   1.000
_cell.length_b   1.000
_cell.length_c   1.000
_cell.angle_alpha   90.00
_cell.angle_beta   90.00
_cell.angle_gamma   90.00
#
_symmetry.space_group_name_H-M   'P 1'
#
loop_
_entity.id
_entity.type
_entity.pdbx_description
1 polymer ?
#
loop_
_entity_poly.entity_id
_entity_poly.type
_entity_poly.pdbx_seq_one_letter_code
_entity_poly.pdbx_strand_id
1 'polypeptide(L)'
;MKNNDITKSYRTRFIISLIVSALAACLSLSLLIYNFGGLKRFLTGTEMVDTSFTANDVLLFVIFGVVIFGLVFYLLQRKSINYIKGIAETVERISAGDLEARAEVRGDDEFSGMAESVNRMAGDLKELLRLERESEQQKTELITNIAHDLRTPLTSVIGYLELLSGKGYDHLNESQKKKYLSIAYTKAKRLEQLIDDLFEFTKLSCGKITMNVTYLDIVKLLAQLLEESYPSFRDKGLRYELHTNTDSQEIMADPTLMARLFENLIGNAIKYGADGKKVEVRVKSEPEANAVEVKVINYGFVIDEEDLPRIFEKFYRTDKARNTETGGSGLGLAICRNIVDMHGGTITVTSDLEGTVFTVRLKIHFEKSDENLRRA
;
A
#
# COMPACT_ATOMS: atom_id res chain seq x y z
N MET A 1 -17.15 -29.44 -16.26
CA MET A 1 -17.58 -30.69 -15.59
C MET A 1 -16.30 -31.33 -15.02
N LYS A 2 -16.02 -31.18 -13.70
CA LYS A 2 -14.90 -31.85 -13.02
C LYS A 2 -15.30 -33.30 -12.83
N ASN A 3 -14.63 -34.22 -13.50
CA ASN A 3 -14.73 -35.65 -13.19
C ASN A 3 -14.34 -35.85 -11.73
N ASN A 4 -15.31 -36.12 -10.88
CA ASN A 4 -15.09 -36.52 -9.50
C ASN A 4 -14.42 -37.91 -9.53
N ASP A 5 -13.11 -37.95 -9.59
CA ASP A 5 -12.35 -39.18 -9.34
C ASP A 5 -12.54 -39.51 -7.85
N ILE A 6 -13.52 -40.42 -7.60
CA ILE A 6 -13.93 -40.87 -6.27
C ILE A 6 -12.74 -41.35 -5.43
N THR A 7 -11.64 -41.75 -6.09
CA THR A 7 -10.39 -42.21 -5.43
C THR A 7 -9.47 -41.08 -4.94
N LYS A 8 -9.72 -39.81 -5.30
CA LYS A 8 -8.86 -38.66 -4.91
C LYS A 8 -9.17 -38.12 -3.53
N SER A 9 -10.42 -38.24 -3.05
CA SER A 9 -10.80 -37.76 -1.70
C SER A 9 -10.15 -38.60 -0.60
N TYR A 10 -9.59 -37.94 0.43
CA TYR A 10 -9.08 -38.59 1.63
C TYR A 10 -10.16 -39.51 2.27
N ARG A 11 -11.40 -39.07 2.32
CA ARG A 11 -12.53 -39.88 2.88
C ARG A 11 -12.65 -41.24 2.19
N THR A 12 -12.55 -41.29 0.86
CA THR A 12 -12.61 -42.54 0.11
C THR A 12 -11.39 -43.40 0.37
N ARG A 13 -10.18 -42.84 0.40
CA ARG A 13 -8.96 -43.58 0.74
C ARG A 13 -9.00 -44.12 2.17
N PHE A 14 -9.53 -43.35 3.11
CA PHE A 14 -9.73 -43.78 4.49
C PHE A 14 -10.67 -44.98 4.59
N ILE A 15 -11.84 -44.94 3.94
CA ILE A 15 -12.81 -46.04 3.89
C ILE A 15 -12.19 -47.29 3.24
N ILE A 16 -11.48 -47.11 2.14
CA ILE A 16 -10.78 -48.22 1.45
C ILE A 16 -9.75 -48.86 2.38
N SER A 17 -8.94 -48.04 3.09
CA SER A 17 -7.93 -48.54 4.03
C SER A 17 -8.54 -49.34 5.17
N LEU A 18 -9.71 -48.91 5.67
CA LEU A 18 -10.44 -49.58 6.72
C LEU A 18 -10.96 -50.94 6.23
N ILE A 19 -11.56 -51.00 5.03
CA ILE A 19 -12.06 -52.24 4.41
C ILE A 19 -10.89 -53.20 4.15
N VAL A 20 -9.77 -52.70 3.55
CA VAL A 20 -8.60 -53.55 3.25
C VAL A 20 -7.98 -54.09 4.54
N SER A 21 -7.89 -53.30 5.60
CA SER A 21 -7.39 -53.76 6.91
C SER A 21 -8.27 -54.80 7.53
N ALA A 22 -9.60 -54.64 7.43
CA ALA A 22 -10.58 -55.65 7.92
C ALA A 22 -10.47 -56.94 7.12
N LEU A 23 -10.38 -56.87 5.79
CA LEU A 23 -10.22 -58.05 4.94
C LEU A 23 -8.90 -58.78 5.22
N ALA A 24 -7.81 -58.06 5.41
CA ALA A 24 -6.51 -58.66 5.75
C ALA A 24 -6.56 -59.36 7.11
N ALA A 25 -7.21 -58.73 8.12
CA ALA A 25 -7.41 -59.34 9.43
C ALA A 25 -8.27 -60.62 9.33
N CYS A 26 -9.39 -60.58 8.59
CA CYS A 26 -10.23 -61.75 8.38
C CYS A 26 -9.51 -62.89 7.66
N LEU A 27 -8.72 -62.57 6.61
CA LEU A 27 -7.96 -63.54 5.85
C LEU A 27 -6.88 -64.21 6.72
N SER A 28 -6.13 -63.39 7.49
CA SER A 28 -5.09 -63.91 8.40
C SER A 28 -5.68 -64.77 9.54
N LEU A 29 -6.84 -64.37 10.09
CA LEU A 29 -7.57 -65.18 11.05
C LEU A 29 -8.07 -66.52 10.45
N SER A 30 -8.64 -66.52 9.26
CA SER A 30 -9.08 -67.72 8.56
C SER A 30 -7.91 -68.68 8.33
N LEU A 31 -6.75 -68.18 7.91
CA LEU A 31 -5.54 -68.97 7.72
C LEU A 31 -5.00 -69.56 9.03
N LEU A 32 -5.05 -68.75 10.13
CA LEU A 32 -4.63 -69.21 11.44
C LEU A 32 -5.57 -70.32 11.99
N ILE A 33 -6.88 -70.16 11.85
CA ILE A 33 -7.88 -71.15 12.24
C ILE A 33 -7.72 -72.44 11.44
N TYR A 34 -7.51 -72.33 10.12
CA TYR A 34 -7.29 -73.49 9.23
C TYR A 34 -6.10 -74.35 9.67
N ASN A 35 -4.99 -73.67 10.03
CA ASN A 35 -3.74 -74.31 10.46
C ASN A 35 -3.73 -74.65 11.96
N PHE A 36 -4.75 -74.26 12.75
CA PHE A 36 -4.75 -74.40 14.21
C PHE A 36 -4.52 -75.83 14.70
N GLY A 37 -5.14 -76.82 14.08
CA GLY A 37 -4.93 -78.20 14.42
C GLY A 37 -3.48 -78.67 14.22
N GLY A 38 -2.86 -78.27 13.13
CA GLY A 38 -1.40 -78.51 12.84
C GLY A 38 -0.49 -77.80 13.83
N LEU A 39 -0.75 -76.52 14.13
CA LEU A 39 0.03 -75.72 15.05
C LEU A 39 -0.07 -76.25 16.48
N LYS A 40 -1.29 -76.69 16.92
CA LYS A 40 -1.53 -77.29 18.26
C LYS A 40 -0.78 -78.61 18.38
N ARG A 41 -0.76 -79.47 17.34
CA ARG A 41 0.05 -80.70 17.30
C ARG A 41 1.54 -80.40 17.43
N PHE A 42 2.01 -79.43 16.71
CA PHE A 42 3.43 -79.04 16.74
C PHE A 42 3.86 -78.54 18.13
N LEU A 43 3.01 -77.70 18.78
CA LEU A 43 3.32 -77.15 20.10
C LEU A 43 3.18 -78.14 21.24
N THR A 44 2.24 -79.12 21.18
CA THR A 44 1.96 -80.09 22.28
C THR A 44 2.73 -81.37 22.10
N GLY A 45 3.26 -81.69 20.91
CA GLY A 45 3.98 -82.95 20.66
C GLY A 45 3.14 -84.19 20.67
N THR A 46 1.81 -84.06 20.69
CA THR A 46 0.83 -85.20 20.79
C THR A 46 0.13 -85.46 19.50
N GLU A 47 0.04 -86.75 19.05
CA GLU A 47 -0.65 -87.10 17.79
C GLU A 47 -2.19 -86.96 17.87
N MET A 48 -2.76 -87.15 19.09
CA MET A 48 -4.23 -86.98 19.35
C MET A 48 -4.51 -85.64 19.99
N VAL A 49 -4.80 -84.62 19.17
CA VAL A 49 -5.18 -83.29 19.65
C VAL A 49 -6.69 -83.12 19.47
N ASP A 50 -7.40 -82.83 20.56
CA ASP A 50 -8.73 -82.30 20.50
C ASP A 50 -8.74 -80.94 19.80
N THR A 51 -9.44 -80.88 18.64
CA THR A 51 -9.55 -79.68 17.82
C THR A 51 -10.66 -78.75 18.29
N SER A 52 -11.22 -78.96 19.45
CA SER A 52 -12.20 -78.03 20.05
C SER A 52 -11.49 -76.74 20.47
N PHE A 53 -12.11 -75.60 20.21
CA PHE A 53 -11.61 -74.29 20.62
C PHE A 53 -11.91 -74.06 22.10
N THR A 54 -10.90 -73.76 22.84
CA THR A 54 -11.04 -73.23 24.24
C THR A 54 -11.34 -71.76 24.26
N ALA A 55 -11.86 -71.23 25.36
CA ALA A 55 -12.08 -69.80 25.52
C ALA A 55 -10.76 -68.97 25.34
N ASN A 56 -9.64 -69.55 25.79
CA ASN A 56 -8.32 -68.93 25.61
C ASN A 56 -7.87 -68.86 24.15
N ASP A 57 -8.17 -69.90 23.34
CA ASP A 57 -7.89 -69.93 21.91
C ASP A 57 -8.67 -68.84 21.17
N VAL A 58 -9.97 -68.68 21.52
CA VAL A 58 -10.81 -67.62 20.94
C VAL A 58 -10.28 -66.24 21.31
N LEU A 59 -9.89 -66.01 22.55
CA LEU A 59 -9.29 -64.75 22.99
C LEU A 59 -8.00 -64.44 22.23
N LEU A 60 -7.13 -65.45 22.03
CA LEU A 60 -5.89 -65.29 21.25
C LEU A 60 -6.17 -64.91 19.79
N PHE A 61 -7.17 -65.54 19.13
CA PHE A 61 -7.56 -65.21 17.78
C PHE A 61 -8.09 -63.77 17.66
N VAL A 62 -8.91 -63.32 18.63
CA VAL A 62 -9.41 -61.94 18.65
C VAL A 62 -8.26 -60.95 18.77
N ILE A 63 -7.35 -61.18 19.73
CA ILE A 63 -6.15 -60.31 19.90
C ILE A 63 -5.32 -60.27 18.62
N PHE A 64 -5.05 -61.45 18.01
CA PHE A 64 -4.28 -61.51 16.76
C PHE A 64 -4.96 -60.73 15.63
N GLY A 65 -6.27 -60.87 15.46
CA GLY A 65 -7.03 -60.12 14.44
C GLY A 65 -6.97 -58.63 14.64
N VAL A 66 -7.12 -58.17 15.88
CA VAL A 66 -7.02 -56.73 16.22
C VAL A 66 -5.62 -56.16 15.94
N VAL A 67 -4.56 -56.93 16.28
CA VAL A 67 -3.18 -56.52 16.03
C VAL A 67 -2.91 -56.40 14.52
N ILE A 68 -3.33 -57.42 13.72
CA ILE A 68 -3.13 -57.35 12.26
C ILE A 68 -3.93 -56.22 11.64
N PHE A 69 -5.19 -56.04 12.05
CA PHE A 69 -6.00 -54.91 11.61
C PHE A 69 -5.30 -53.58 11.90
N GLY A 70 -4.87 -53.35 13.15
CA GLY A 70 -4.18 -52.12 13.56
C GLY A 70 -2.89 -51.88 12.79
N LEU A 71 -2.08 -52.93 12.59
CA LEU A 71 -0.82 -52.82 11.84
C LEU A 71 -1.05 -52.43 10.39
N VAL A 72 -1.94 -53.14 9.69
CA VAL A 72 -2.24 -52.89 8.28
C VAL A 72 -2.86 -51.51 8.12
N PHE A 73 -3.80 -51.14 8.99
CA PHE A 73 -4.43 -49.81 8.97
C PHE A 73 -3.39 -48.69 9.20
N TYR A 74 -2.51 -48.86 10.18
CA TYR A 74 -1.43 -47.90 10.46
C TYR A 74 -0.50 -47.72 9.24
N LEU A 75 -0.07 -48.83 8.61
CA LEU A 75 0.82 -48.79 7.44
C LEU A 75 0.16 -48.06 6.25
N LEU A 76 -1.13 -48.24 6.03
CA LEU A 76 -1.88 -47.59 4.97
C LEU A 76 -2.07 -46.11 5.26
N GLN A 77 -2.27 -45.70 6.52
CA GLN A 77 -2.50 -44.32 6.91
C GLN A 77 -1.22 -43.50 7.19
N ARG A 78 -0.07 -44.16 7.36
CA ARG A 78 1.18 -43.50 7.72
C ARG A 78 1.55 -42.31 6.81
N LYS A 79 1.30 -42.44 5.51
CA LYS A 79 1.60 -41.36 4.52
C LYS A 79 0.71 -40.13 4.76
N SER A 80 -0.58 -40.33 5.04
CA SER A 80 -1.52 -39.22 5.30
C SER A 80 -1.23 -38.53 6.64
N ILE A 81 -0.92 -39.32 7.68
CA ILE A 81 -0.54 -38.82 9.01
C ILE A 81 0.71 -37.95 8.90
N ASN A 82 1.76 -38.43 8.20
CA ASN A 82 3.00 -37.66 8.01
C ASN A 82 2.77 -36.38 7.18
N TYR A 83 1.86 -36.41 6.22
CA TYR A 83 1.51 -35.25 5.43
C TYR A 83 0.82 -34.17 6.29
N ILE A 84 -0.17 -34.54 7.10
CA ILE A 84 -0.83 -33.64 8.03
C ILE A 84 0.18 -33.03 9.02
N LYS A 85 1.09 -33.86 9.54
CA LYS A 85 2.16 -33.40 10.43
C LYS A 85 3.05 -32.35 9.77
N GLY A 86 3.43 -32.54 8.49
CA GLY A 86 4.21 -31.57 7.74
C GLY A 86 3.47 -30.23 7.54
N ILE A 87 2.16 -30.26 7.29
CA ILE A 87 1.33 -29.05 7.23
C ILE A 87 1.31 -28.34 8.59
N ALA A 88 1.11 -29.10 9.69
CA ALA A 88 1.11 -28.54 11.05
C ALA A 88 2.45 -27.89 11.42
N GLU A 89 3.57 -28.56 11.12
CA GLU A 89 4.93 -28.01 11.30
C GLU A 89 5.15 -26.72 10.50
N THR A 90 4.60 -26.65 9.27
CA THR A 90 4.68 -25.43 8.46
C THR A 90 3.88 -24.28 9.07
N VAL A 91 2.67 -24.57 9.58
CA VAL A 91 1.84 -23.57 10.29
C VAL A 91 2.58 -23.05 11.54
N GLU A 92 3.22 -23.92 12.30
CA GLU A 92 4.01 -23.54 13.46
C GLU A 92 5.20 -22.62 13.09
N ARG A 93 5.92 -22.94 12.00
CA ARG A 93 6.99 -22.09 11.48
C ARG A 93 6.46 -20.73 11.04
N ILE A 94 5.34 -20.67 10.33
CA ILE A 94 4.69 -19.41 9.91
C ILE A 94 4.31 -18.58 11.15
N SER A 95 3.73 -19.20 12.18
CA SER A 95 3.36 -18.54 13.44
C SER A 95 4.57 -18.01 14.21
N ALA A 96 5.72 -18.68 14.08
CA ALA A 96 7.01 -18.24 14.65
C ALA A 96 7.69 -17.13 13.83
N GLY A 97 7.08 -16.67 12.71
CA GLY A 97 7.56 -15.57 11.90
C GLY A 97 8.31 -15.97 10.62
N ASP A 98 8.47 -17.27 10.34
CA ASP A 98 9.05 -17.75 9.08
C ASP A 98 7.98 -17.76 7.97
N LEU A 99 7.71 -16.60 7.42
CA LEU A 99 6.72 -16.42 6.35
C LEU A 99 7.18 -16.95 4.97
N GLU A 100 8.42 -17.44 4.87
CA GLU A 100 8.91 -18.13 3.67
C GLU A 100 8.59 -19.63 3.68
N ALA A 101 8.23 -20.17 4.85
CA ALA A 101 7.84 -21.57 4.95
C ALA A 101 6.62 -21.86 4.06
N ARG A 102 6.65 -22.99 3.36
CA ARG A 102 5.55 -23.45 2.51
C ARG A 102 5.25 -24.90 2.81
N ALA A 103 3.96 -25.22 2.94
CA ALA A 103 3.49 -26.58 2.98
C ALA A 103 3.57 -27.18 1.59
N GLU A 104 4.08 -28.41 1.49
CA GLU A 104 4.12 -29.14 0.23
C GLU A 104 2.70 -29.49 -0.21
N VAL A 105 2.33 -29.17 -1.45
CA VAL A 105 1.03 -29.53 -2.02
C VAL A 105 1.15 -30.89 -2.71
N ARG A 106 0.49 -31.91 -2.19
CA ARG A 106 0.57 -33.30 -2.68
C ARG A 106 -0.76 -33.77 -3.23
N GLY A 107 -0.95 -33.67 -4.52
CA GLY A 107 -2.16 -34.19 -5.18
C GLY A 107 -3.31 -33.20 -5.17
N ASP A 108 -4.56 -33.72 -5.12
CA ASP A 108 -5.79 -32.93 -5.32
C ASP A 108 -6.86 -33.37 -4.29
N ASP A 109 -6.41 -33.63 -3.04
CA ASP A 109 -7.29 -34.03 -1.94
C ASP A 109 -7.54 -32.85 -0.96
N GLU A 110 -8.36 -33.10 0.06
CA GLU A 110 -8.75 -32.08 1.05
C GLU A 110 -7.52 -31.51 1.80
N PHE A 111 -6.48 -32.29 2.02
CA PHE A 111 -5.26 -31.83 2.68
C PHE A 111 -4.40 -30.97 1.77
N SER A 112 -4.42 -31.25 0.47
CA SER A 112 -3.78 -30.39 -0.53
C SER A 112 -4.44 -29.02 -0.59
N GLY A 113 -5.78 -28.96 -0.55
CA GLY A 113 -6.53 -27.71 -0.45
C GLY A 113 -6.21 -26.93 0.85
N MET A 114 -5.98 -27.65 1.96
CA MET A 114 -5.54 -27.04 3.21
C MET A 114 -4.11 -26.48 3.09
N ALA A 115 -3.16 -27.23 2.49
CA ALA A 115 -1.80 -26.79 2.25
C ALA A 115 -1.76 -25.53 1.36
N GLU A 116 -2.56 -25.49 0.28
CA GLU A 116 -2.70 -24.31 -0.58
C GLU A 116 -3.24 -23.09 0.19
N SER A 117 -4.25 -23.31 1.05
CA SER A 117 -4.84 -22.23 1.85
C SER A 117 -3.85 -21.66 2.86
N VAL A 118 -3.03 -22.51 3.51
CA VAL A 118 -1.94 -22.11 4.40
C VAL A 118 -0.88 -21.32 3.63
N ASN A 119 -0.48 -21.78 2.44
CA ASN A 119 0.51 -21.10 1.61
C ASN A 119 0.03 -19.71 1.15
N ARG A 120 -1.26 -19.59 0.80
CA ARG A 120 -1.89 -18.32 0.43
C ARG A 120 -1.91 -17.36 1.62
N MET A 121 -2.38 -17.83 2.79
CA MET A 121 -2.39 -17.04 4.02
C MET A 121 -0.99 -16.52 4.39
N ALA A 122 0.05 -17.36 4.27
CA ALA A 122 1.43 -16.94 4.51
C ALA A 122 1.89 -15.86 3.50
N GLY A 123 1.48 -15.99 2.23
CA GLY A 123 1.75 -14.98 1.19
C GLY A 123 1.07 -13.64 1.49
N ASP A 124 -0.22 -13.68 1.82
CA ASP A 124 -0.99 -12.48 2.14
C ASP A 124 -0.44 -11.76 3.39
N LEU A 125 -0.10 -12.54 4.44
CA LEU A 125 0.50 -11.99 5.64
C LEU A 125 1.87 -11.34 5.38
N LYS A 126 2.72 -11.99 4.56
CA LYS A 126 4.02 -11.43 4.14
C LYS A 126 3.84 -10.08 3.43
N GLU A 127 2.87 -10.00 2.51
CA GLU A 127 2.59 -8.78 1.76
C GLU A 127 2.05 -7.67 2.67
N LEU A 128 1.12 -7.98 3.58
CA LEU A 128 0.62 -7.02 4.56
C LEU A 128 1.74 -6.45 5.44
N LEU A 129 2.63 -7.30 5.95
CA LEU A 129 3.78 -6.85 6.76
C LEU A 129 4.80 -6.04 5.95
N ARG A 130 4.95 -6.33 4.65
CA ARG A 130 5.78 -5.53 3.75
C ARG A 130 5.20 -4.12 3.60
N LEU A 131 3.90 -4.02 3.31
CA LEU A 131 3.20 -2.74 3.17
C LEU A 131 3.22 -1.92 4.47
N GLU A 132 3.03 -2.58 5.62
CA GLU A 132 3.13 -1.94 6.93
C GLU A 132 4.52 -1.35 7.18
N ARG A 133 5.59 -2.14 6.92
CA ARG A 133 6.98 -1.66 7.07
C ARG A 133 7.29 -0.49 6.15
N GLU A 134 6.85 -0.55 4.90
CA GLU A 134 7.03 0.56 3.95
C GLU A 134 6.29 1.82 4.42
N SER A 135 5.07 1.68 4.94
CA SER A 135 4.31 2.78 5.51
C SER A 135 5.01 3.40 6.74
N GLU A 136 5.51 2.59 7.67
CA GLU A 136 6.25 3.07 8.84
C GLU A 136 7.60 3.71 8.47
N GLN A 137 8.27 3.17 7.47
CA GLN A 137 9.51 3.76 6.96
C GLN A 137 9.25 5.12 6.32
N GLN A 138 8.22 5.23 5.47
CA GLN A 138 7.80 6.49 4.87
C GLN A 138 7.42 7.54 5.94
N LYS A 139 6.73 7.12 7.00
CA LYS A 139 6.37 8.00 8.12
C LYS A 139 7.60 8.48 8.90
N THR A 140 8.58 7.61 9.11
CA THR A 140 9.84 7.98 9.79
C THR A 140 10.66 8.96 8.95
N GLU A 141 10.76 8.72 7.66
CA GLU A 141 11.42 9.59 6.69
C GLU A 141 10.74 10.96 6.61
N LEU A 142 9.41 10.98 6.60
CA LEU A 142 8.57 12.16 6.68
C LEU A 142 8.94 13.02 7.90
N ILE A 143 8.93 12.45 9.11
CA ILE A 143 9.24 13.16 10.36
C ILE A 143 10.66 13.73 10.33
N THR A 144 11.62 12.95 9.82
CA THR A 144 13.02 13.36 9.74
C THR A 144 13.21 14.55 8.79
N ASN A 145 12.59 14.50 7.63
CA ASN A 145 12.66 15.58 6.63
C ASN A 145 12.00 16.86 7.14
N ILE A 146 10.82 16.75 7.78
CA ILE A 146 10.15 17.88 8.41
C ILE A 146 11.04 18.53 9.48
N ALA A 147 11.61 17.74 10.38
CA ALA A 147 12.45 18.26 11.45
C ALA A 147 13.67 19.01 10.91
N HIS A 148 14.27 18.50 9.82
CA HIS A 148 15.39 19.18 9.14
C HIS A 148 14.95 20.51 8.51
N ASP A 149 13.84 20.52 7.76
CA ASP A 149 13.35 21.68 7.03
C ASP A 149 12.79 22.78 7.94
N LEU A 150 12.31 22.44 9.14
CA LEU A 150 11.95 23.40 10.17
C LEU A 150 13.16 23.95 10.91
N ARG A 151 14.18 23.12 11.18
CA ARG A 151 15.38 23.52 11.93
C ARG A 151 16.17 24.59 11.20
N THR A 152 16.34 24.46 9.88
CA THR A 152 17.17 25.37 9.07
C THR A 152 16.68 26.83 9.12
N PRO A 153 15.42 27.19 8.81
CA PRO A 153 14.92 28.56 8.93
C PRO A 153 14.90 29.04 10.38
N LEU A 154 14.56 28.17 11.35
CA LEU A 154 14.53 28.51 12.76
C LEU A 154 15.91 28.95 13.28
N THR A 155 16.95 28.15 12.97
CA THR A 155 18.34 28.49 13.34
C THR A 155 18.77 29.84 12.72
N SER A 156 18.36 30.10 11.45
CA SER A 156 18.63 31.37 10.80
C SER A 156 17.92 32.54 11.51
N VAL A 157 16.63 32.38 11.85
CA VAL A 157 15.89 33.43 12.60
C VAL A 157 16.57 33.74 13.92
N ILE A 158 16.89 32.70 14.70
CA ILE A 158 17.57 32.85 16.00
C ILE A 158 18.93 33.59 15.80
N GLY A 159 19.75 33.12 14.85
CA GLY A 159 21.08 33.75 14.63
C GLY A 159 21.02 35.22 14.22
N TYR A 160 20.06 35.60 13.34
CA TYR A 160 19.90 37.02 12.99
C TYR A 160 19.34 37.86 14.14
N LEU A 161 18.44 37.30 14.96
CA LEU A 161 17.94 37.98 16.16
C LEU A 161 19.01 38.10 17.24
N GLU A 162 19.91 37.14 17.40
CA GLU A 162 21.07 37.22 18.30
C GLU A 162 22.02 38.32 17.86
N LEU A 163 22.27 38.48 16.54
CA LEU A 163 23.08 39.60 16.02
C LEU A 163 22.44 40.96 16.28
N LEU A 164 21.10 41.02 16.28
CA LEU A 164 20.33 42.23 16.53
C LEU A 164 20.13 42.55 18.01
N SER A 165 20.31 41.58 18.94
CA SER A 165 20.10 41.76 20.38
C SER A 165 21.38 41.59 21.20
N GLY A 166 22.49 41.16 20.58
CA GLY A 166 23.73 40.82 21.25
C GLY A 166 24.71 42.05 21.33
N LYS A 167 25.90 41.79 21.92
CA LYS A 167 26.96 42.80 22.10
C LYS A 167 27.48 43.43 20.81
N GLY A 168 27.16 42.85 19.65
CA GLY A 168 27.50 43.36 18.33
C GLY A 168 26.53 44.40 17.79
N TYR A 169 25.38 44.64 18.43
CA TYR A 169 24.33 45.55 17.95
C TYR A 169 24.81 46.98 17.72
N ASP A 170 25.66 47.49 18.62
CA ASP A 170 26.21 48.87 18.53
C ASP A 170 27.20 49.07 17.37
N HIS A 171 27.75 47.96 16.85
CA HIS A 171 28.65 47.99 15.68
C HIS A 171 27.91 47.87 14.34
N LEU A 172 26.59 47.60 14.35
CA LEU A 172 25.79 47.50 13.15
C LEU A 172 25.27 48.88 12.72
N ASN A 173 25.41 49.16 11.44
CA ASN A 173 24.76 50.35 10.86
C ASN A 173 23.27 50.08 10.62
N GLU A 174 22.45 51.15 10.47
CA GLU A 174 21.02 51.07 10.28
C GLU A 174 20.60 50.21 9.05
N SER A 175 21.39 50.21 7.98
CA SER A 175 21.17 49.41 6.80
C SER A 175 21.32 47.90 7.12
N GLN A 176 22.36 47.54 7.90
CA GLN A 176 22.60 46.18 8.34
C GLN A 176 21.50 45.69 9.29
N LYS A 177 21.05 46.52 10.23
CA LYS A 177 19.94 46.20 11.15
C LYS A 177 18.66 45.92 10.38
N LYS A 178 18.30 46.79 9.43
CA LYS A 178 17.14 46.59 8.55
C LYS A 178 17.27 45.34 7.71
N LYS A 179 18.44 45.05 7.14
CA LYS A 179 18.70 43.84 6.37
C LYS A 179 18.53 42.58 7.20
N TYR A 180 19.13 42.52 8.40
CA TYR A 180 19.02 41.33 9.28
C TYR A 180 17.61 41.12 9.76
N LEU A 181 16.87 42.17 10.12
CA LEU A 181 15.47 42.10 10.48
C LEU A 181 14.62 41.57 9.32
N SER A 182 14.83 42.07 8.10
CA SER A 182 14.15 41.61 6.90
C SER A 182 14.41 40.11 6.62
N ILE A 183 15.66 39.65 6.78
CA ILE A 183 16.00 38.22 6.61
C ILE A 183 15.30 37.37 7.67
N ALA A 184 15.36 37.79 8.96
CA ALA A 184 14.69 37.07 10.04
C ALA A 184 13.19 36.97 9.81
N TYR A 185 12.55 38.09 9.41
CA TYR A 185 11.12 38.11 9.09
C TYR A 185 10.76 37.18 7.93
N THR A 186 11.55 37.22 6.83
CA THR A 186 11.33 36.37 5.67
C THR A 186 11.47 34.88 6.02
N LYS A 187 12.47 34.54 6.86
CA LYS A 187 12.66 33.14 7.33
C LYS A 187 11.55 32.67 8.29
N ALA A 188 11.04 33.58 9.14
CA ALA A 188 9.91 33.28 10.02
C ALA A 188 8.61 33.07 9.23
N LYS A 189 8.34 33.91 8.22
CA LYS A 189 7.19 33.71 7.31
C LYS A 189 7.28 32.40 6.54
N ARG A 190 8.47 31.99 6.13
CA ARG A 190 8.69 30.69 5.50
C ARG A 190 8.41 29.55 6.46
N LEU A 191 8.80 29.66 7.73
CA LEU A 191 8.54 28.66 8.76
C LEU A 191 7.04 28.51 9.01
N GLU A 192 6.30 29.63 9.11
CA GLU A 192 4.84 29.65 9.19
C GLU A 192 4.21 28.86 8.04
N GLN A 193 4.60 29.15 6.79
CA GLN A 193 4.07 28.43 5.61
C GLN A 193 4.38 26.93 5.64
N LEU A 194 5.57 26.52 6.10
CA LEU A 194 5.92 25.10 6.23
C LEU A 194 5.04 24.38 7.25
N ILE A 195 4.70 25.05 8.35
CA ILE A 195 3.82 24.53 9.39
C ILE A 195 2.40 24.39 8.84
N ASP A 196 1.90 25.38 8.10
CA ASP A 196 0.56 25.35 7.50
C ASP A 196 0.44 24.22 6.47
N ASP A 197 1.44 24.10 5.57
CA ASP A 197 1.51 23.02 4.57
C ASP A 197 1.51 21.65 5.25
N LEU A 198 2.24 21.48 6.36
CA LEU A 198 2.30 20.24 7.12
C LEU A 198 0.94 19.91 7.78
N PHE A 199 0.31 20.92 8.39
CA PHE A 199 -1.01 20.73 9.03
C PHE A 199 -2.06 20.31 8.01
N GLU A 200 -2.06 20.95 6.85
CA GLU A 200 -2.97 20.64 5.76
C GLU A 200 -2.70 19.25 5.20
N PHE A 201 -1.42 18.93 4.94
CA PHE A 201 -1.03 17.60 4.49
C PHE A 201 -1.48 16.50 5.47
N THR A 202 -1.30 16.70 6.78
CA THR A 202 -1.71 15.71 7.79
C THR A 202 -3.23 15.54 7.83
N LYS A 203 -4.00 16.63 7.68
CA LYS A 203 -5.47 16.56 7.60
C LYS A 203 -5.92 15.77 6.36
N LEU A 204 -5.35 16.05 5.19
CA LEU A 204 -5.66 15.36 3.93
C LEU A 204 -5.28 13.88 3.97
N SER A 205 -4.10 13.54 4.53
CA SER A 205 -3.59 12.16 4.56
C SER A 205 -4.29 11.27 5.60
N CYS A 206 -4.90 11.85 6.65
CA CYS A 206 -5.59 11.07 7.68
C CYS A 206 -7.06 10.75 7.34
N GLY A 207 -7.54 11.06 6.14
CA GLY A 207 -8.92 10.82 5.74
C GLY A 207 -9.98 11.55 6.59
N LYS A 208 -9.56 12.56 7.37
CA LYS A 208 -10.44 13.29 8.30
C LYS A 208 -11.13 14.50 7.67
N ILE A 209 -10.87 14.77 6.39
CA ILE A 209 -11.53 15.87 5.69
C ILE A 209 -12.85 15.39 5.10
N THR A 210 -13.94 15.92 5.60
CA THR A 210 -15.24 15.84 4.94
C THR A 210 -15.27 16.90 3.84
N MET A 211 -15.22 16.47 2.57
CA MET A 211 -15.36 17.37 1.43
C MET A 211 -16.75 18.05 1.46
N ASN A 212 -16.76 19.35 1.31
CA ASN A 212 -17.97 20.14 1.11
C ASN A 212 -18.18 20.41 -0.38
N VAL A 213 -18.71 19.40 -1.09
CA VAL A 213 -18.90 19.45 -2.55
C VAL A 213 -20.10 20.35 -2.87
N THR A 214 -19.87 21.37 -3.68
CA THR A 214 -20.87 22.31 -4.18
C THR A 214 -20.66 22.61 -5.67
N TYR A 215 -21.58 23.29 -6.32
CA TYR A 215 -21.35 23.79 -7.67
C TYR A 215 -20.35 24.94 -7.64
N LEU A 216 -19.31 24.86 -8.45
CA LEU A 216 -18.22 25.81 -8.54
C LEU A 216 -17.95 26.14 -10.00
N ASP A 217 -17.95 27.41 -10.36
CA ASP A 217 -17.46 27.86 -11.68
C ASP A 217 -15.94 27.91 -11.68
N ILE A 218 -15.31 26.90 -12.33
CA ILE A 218 -13.87 26.76 -12.37
C ILE A 218 -13.17 27.88 -13.13
N VAL A 219 -13.83 28.46 -14.16
CA VAL A 219 -13.26 29.55 -14.94
C VAL A 219 -13.14 30.81 -14.10
N LYS A 220 -14.21 31.14 -13.34
CA LYS A 220 -14.21 32.30 -12.42
C LYS A 220 -13.22 32.12 -11.30
N LEU A 221 -13.14 30.92 -10.70
CA LEU A 221 -12.15 30.64 -9.66
C LEU A 221 -10.72 30.92 -10.17
N LEU A 222 -10.39 30.37 -11.33
CA LEU A 222 -9.03 30.54 -11.90
C LEU A 222 -8.72 32.00 -12.24
N ALA A 223 -9.69 32.73 -12.81
CA ALA A 223 -9.56 34.17 -13.07
C ALA A 223 -9.28 34.95 -11.78
N GLN A 224 -10.03 34.68 -10.70
CA GLN A 224 -9.85 35.31 -9.41
C GLN A 224 -8.45 35.01 -8.82
N LEU A 225 -8.01 33.74 -8.83
CA LEU A 225 -6.70 33.36 -8.30
C LEU A 225 -5.53 34.00 -9.07
N LEU A 226 -5.66 34.15 -10.39
CA LEU A 226 -4.68 34.87 -11.20
C LEU A 226 -4.63 36.36 -10.87
N GLU A 227 -5.77 37.00 -10.65
CA GLU A 227 -5.83 38.41 -10.20
C GLU A 227 -5.24 38.59 -8.80
N GLU A 228 -5.57 37.72 -7.86
CA GLU A 228 -4.99 37.75 -6.49
C GLU A 228 -3.48 37.53 -6.52
N SER A 229 -2.96 36.74 -7.48
CA SER A 229 -1.54 36.50 -7.68
C SER A 229 -0.80 37.63 -8.44
N TYR A 230 -1.52 38.65 -8.97
CA TYR A 230 -0.92 39.74 -9.78
C TYR A 230 0.30 40.43 -9.12
N PRO A 231 0.31 40.73 -7.82
CA PRO A 231 1.52 41.32 -7.19
C PRO A 231 2.75 40.43 -7.35
N SER A 232 2.58 39.12 -7.19
CA SER A 232 3.66 38.12 -7.32
C SER A 232 4.15 38.01 -8.77
N PHE A 233 3.24 38.04 -9.75
CA PHE A 233 3.59 38.11 -11.18
C PHE A 233 4.41 39.35 -11.49
N ARG A 234 3.98 40.53 -11.04
CA ARG A 234 4.64 41.78 -11.24
C ARG A 234 6.06 41.82 -10.63
N ASP A 235 6.20 41.33 -9.39
CA ASP A 235 7.48 41.32 -8.68
C ASP A 235 8.52 40.41 -9.36
N LYS A 236 8.04 39.36 -10.10
CA LYS A 236 8.89 38.48 -10.91
C LYS A 236 9.00 38.89 -12.37
N GLY A 237 8.35 39.97 -12.79
CA GLY A 237 8.32 40.41 -14.17
C GLY A 237 7.62 39.46 -15.15
N LEU A 238 6.68 38.67 -14.62
CA LEU A 238 5.91 37.68 -15.37
C LEU A 238 4.60 38.30 -15.88
N ARG A 239 4.14 37.79 -17.04
CA ARG A 239 2.75 37.97 -17.54
C ARG A 239 1.98 36.71 -17.37
N TYR A 240 0.68 36.82 -17.16
CA TYR A 240 -0.21 35.66 -17.17
C TYR A 240 -1.28 35.79 -18.26
N GLU A 241 -1.73 34.68 -18.78
CA GLU A 241 -2.83 34.58 -19.74
C GLU A 241 -3.77 33.45 -19.32
N LEU A 242 -5.08 33.72 -19.42
CA LEU A 242 -6.13 32.72 -19.21
C LEU A 242 -6.82 32.45 -20.55
N HIS A 243 -6.75 31.23 -21.05
CA HIS A 243 -7.40 30.78 -22.27
C HIS A 243 -8.49 29.78 -21.95
N THR A 244 -9.69 30.03 -22.39
CA THR A 244 -10.85 29.16 -22.15
C THR A 244 -11.60 28.92 -23.45
N ASN A 245 -12.23 27.74 -23.59
CA ASN A 245 -13.14 27.44 -24.68
C ASN A 245 -14.62 27.72 -24.32
N THR A 246 -14.88 28.24 -23.13
CA THR A 246 -16.18 28.64 -22.60
C THR A 246 -16.04 29.77 -21.59
N ASP A 247 -17.03 30.64 -21.50
CA ASP A 247 -17.01 31.76 -20.55
C ASP A 247 -17.28 31.32 -19.10
N SER A 248 -17.91 30.15 -18.91
CA SER A 248 -18.27 29.60 -17.61
C SER A 248 -18.33 28.08 -17.68
N GLN A 249 -17.80 27.40 -16.67
CA GLN A 249 -17.90 25.96 -16.51
C GLN A 249 -18.15 25.61 -15.05
N GLU A 250 -19.36 25.19 -14.74
CA GLU A 250 -19.68 24.64 -13.42
C GLU A 250 -19.22 23.20 -13.28
N ILE A 251 -18.62 22.89 -12.15
CA ILE A 251 -18.21 21.53 -11.74
C ILE A 251 -18.69 21.28 -10.31
N MET A 252 -18.90 20.01 -9.96
CA MET A 252 -19.16 19.59 -8.58
C MET A 252 -17.83 19.33 -7.87
N ALA A 253 -17.44 20.24 -6.97
CA ALA A 253 -16.15 20.16 -6.27
C ALA A 253 -16.24 20.91 -4.91
N ASP A 254 -15.23 20.71 -4.07
CA ASP A 254 -15.04 21.53 -2.87
C ASP A 254 -14.27 22.81 -3.25
N PRO A 255 -14.90 24.01 -3.12
CA PRO A 255 -14.28 25.26 -3.57
C PRO A 255 -12.97 25.57 -2.85
N THR A 256 -12.86 25.27 -1.56
CA THR A 256 -11.66 25.53 -0.76
C THR A 256 -10.50 24.67 -1.21
N LEU A 257 -10.75 23.38 -1.46
CA LEU A 257 -9.74 22.46 -1.94
C LEU A 257 -9.32 22.78 -3.39
N MET A 258 -10.27 23.20 -4.25
CA MET A 258 -9.96 23.63 -5.62
C MET A 258 -9.12 24.91 -5.63
N ALA A 259 -9.46 25.91 -4.82
CA ALA A 259 -8.62 27.12 -4.68
C ALA A 259 -7.21 26.72 -4.28
N ARG A 260 -7.03 25.89 -3.26
CA ARG A 260 -5.75 25.42 -2.78
C ARG A 260 -4.94 24.66 -3.83
N LEU A 261 -5.59 23.79 -4.61
CA LEU A 261 -4.98 23.08 -5.73
C LEU A 261 -4.34 24.06 -6.72
N PHE A 262 -5.13 25.03 -7.19
CA PHE A 262 -4.66 25.96 -8.23
C PHE A 262 -3.73 27.03 -7.69
N GLU A 263 -3.88 27.49 -6.44
CA GLU A 263 -2.87 28.34 -5.77
C GLU A 263 -1.49 27.67 -5.75
N ASN A 264 -1.42 26.39 -5.39
CA ASN A 264 -0.16 25.64 -5.39
C ASN A 264 0.43 25.52 -6.81
N LEU A 265 -0.39 25.22 -7.84
CA LEU A 265 0.10 25.11 -9.21
C LEU A 265 0.52 26.45 -9.79
N ILE A 266 -0.27 27.52 -9.60
CA ILE A 266 0.05 28.88 -10.04
C ILE A 266 1.28 29.39 -9.29
N GLY A 267 1.37 29.17 -7.99
CA GLY A 267 2.54 29.53 -7.18
C GLY A 267 3.82 28.85 -7.66
N ASN A 268 3.75 27.57 -8.02
CA ASN A 268 4.86 26.85 -8.64
C ASN A 268 5.22 27.46 -10.01
N ALA A 269 4.23 27.77 -10.84
CA ALA A 269 4.46 28.40 -12.15
C ALA A 269 5.13 29.78 -12.03
N ILE A 270 4.74 30.60 -11.06
CA ILE A 270 5.38 31.90 -10.78
C ILE A 270 6.83 31.71 -10.30
N LYS A 271 7.04 30.71 -9.46
CA LYS A 271 8.35 30.44 -8.85
C LYS A 271 9.39 29.94 -9.84
N TYR A 272 8.98 29.04 -10.73
CA TYR A 272 9.88 28.36 -11.68
C TYR A 272 9.77 28.86 -13.11
N GLY A 273 8.81 29.77 -13.40
CA GLY A 273 8.57 30.34 -14.73
C GLY A 273 9.25 31.68 -15.00
N ALA A 274 10.08 32.20 -14.06
CA ALA A 274 10.64 33.53 -14.16
C ALA A 274 11.46 33.81 -15.45
N ASP A 275 12.22 32.82 -15.92
CA ASP A 275 13.04 32.92 -17.13
C ASP A 275 12.19 32.99 -18.41
N GLY A 276 11.03 32.38 -18.42
CA GLY A 276 10.11 32.36 -19.58
C GLY A 276 9.19 33.59 -19.69
N LYS A 277 9.19 34.47 -18.68
CA LYS A 277 8.42 35.75 -18.61
C LYS A 277 6.91 35.62 -18.76
N LYS A 278 6.37 34.38 -18.83
CA LYS A 278 4.94 34.09 -19.08
C LYS A 278 4.47 32.85 -18.33
N VAL A 279 3.25 32.90 -17.83
CA VAL A 279 2.48 31.73 -17.33
C VAL A 279 1.16 31.70 -18.06
N GLU A 280 0.76 30.54 -18.55
CA GLU A 280 -0.56 30.33 -19.17
C GLU A 280 -1.39 29.37 -18.35
N VAL A 281 -2.67 29.71 -18.21
CA VAL A 281 -3.70 28.78 -17.70
C VAL A 281 -4.69 28.51 -18.83
N ARG A 282 -4.85 27.25 -19.21
CA ARG A 282 -5.78 26.84 -20.26
C ARG A 282 -6.86 25.96 -19.66
N VAL A 283 -8.12 26.34 -19.89
CA VAL A 283 -9.30 25.55 -19.48
C VAL A 283 -10.00 25.01 -20.72
N LYS A 284 -10.19 23.71 -20.77
CA LYS A 284 -10.93 23.03 -21.81
C LYS A 284 -12.09 22.26 -21.20
N SER A 285 -13.31 22.71 -21.44
CA SER A 285 -14.52 21.98 -21.08
C SER A 285 -14.84 20.94 -22.15
N GLU A 286 -15.11 19.70 -21.70
CA GLU A 286 -15.51 18.54 -22.51
C GLU A 286 -16.78 17.91 -21.91
N PRO A 287 -17.95 18.56 -22.06
CA PRO A 287 -19.19 18.12 -21.42
C PRO A 287 -19.63 16.71 -21.83
N GLU A 288 -19.42 16.35 -23.10
CA GLU A 288 -19.73 15.01 -23.62
C GLU A 288 -18.91 13.90 -22.94
N ALA A 289 -17.69 14.21 -22.50
CA ALA A 289 -16.82 13.32 -21.75
C ALA A 289 -17.00 13.44 -20.22
N ASN A 290 -17.94 14.28 -19.75
CA ASN A 290 -18.11 14.65 -18.33
C ASN A 290 -16.80 15.09 -17.69
N ALA A 291 -15.99 15.88 -18.38
CA ALA A 291 -14.66 16.27 -17.97
C ALA A 291 -14.35 17.74 -18.23
N VAL A 292 -13.56 18.32 -17.34
CA VAL A 292 -12.88 19.60 -17.56
C VAL A 292 -11.37 19.37 -17.40
N GLU A 293 -10.60 19.89 -18.33
CA GLU A 293 -9.15 19.86 -18.31
C GLU A 293 -8.62 21.26 -18.04
N VAL A 294 -7.74 21.39 -17.02
CA VAL A 294 -7.05 22.63 -16.70
C VAL A 294 -5.55 22.40 -16.83
N LYS A 295 -4.89 23.20 -17.65
CA LYS A 295 -3.43 23.20 -17.82
C LYS A 295 -2.85 24.46 -17.22
N VAL A 296 -1.85 24.30 -16.35
CA VAL A 296 -1.01 25.40 -15.88
C VAL A 296 0.37 25.23 -16.49
N ILE A 297 0.77 26.22 -17.29
CA ILE A 297 1.97 26.15 -18.16
C ILE A 297 2.92 27.25 -17.73
N ASN A 298 4.15 26.91 -17.47
CA ASN A 298 5.24 27.85 -17.27
C ASN A 298 6.40 27.57 -18.23
N TYR A 299 6.99 28.63 -18.73
CA TYR A 299 8.10 28.63 -19.68
C TYR A 299 9.38 29.01 -18.94
N GLY A 300 10.11 28.03 -18.46
CA GLY A 300 11.32 28.31 -17.69
C GLY A 300 12.09 27.03 -17.45
N PHE A 301 12.29 26.73 -16.17
CA PHE A 301 13.04 25.57 -15.76
C PHE A 301 12.43 24.25 -16.27
N VAL A 302 13.25 23.41 -16.94
CA VAL A 302 12.86 22.06 -17.39
C VAL A 302 13.14 21.07 -16.28
N ILE A 303 12.15 20.23 -15.99
CA ILE A 303 12.26 19.11 -15.04
C ILE A 303 12.87 17.92 -15.79
N ASP A 304 13.92 17.34 -15.21
CA ASP A 304 14.60 16.20 -15.82
C ASP A 304 13.63 14.98 -15.85
N GLU A 305 13.71 14.17 -16.92
CA GLU A 305 12.74 13.08 -17.17
C GLU A 305 12.69 12.06 -16.03
N GLU A 306 13.81 11.83 -15.35
CA GLU A 306 13.94 10.94 -14.19
C GLU A 306 13.17 11.47 -12.96
N ASP A 307 12.98 12.78 -12.86
CA ASP A 307 12.30 13.44 -11.76
C ASP A 307 10.78 13.49 -11.93
N LEU A 308 10.28 13.49 -13.18
CA LEU A 308 8.85 13.66 -13.50
C LEU A 308 7.92 12.69 -12.76
N PRO A 309 8.22 11.38 -12.63
CA PRO A 309 7.37 10.46 -11.89
C PRO A 309 7.30 10.78 -10.39
N ARG A 310 8.33 11.44 -9.85
CA ARG A 310 8.58 11.61 -8.43
C ARG A 310 8.13 12.96 -7.88
N ILE A 311 7.89 13.98 -8.73
CA ILE A 311 7.58 15.34 -8.25
C ILE A 311 6.29 15.44 -7.43
N PHE A 312 5.40 14.44 -7.51
CA PHE A 312 4.20 14.32 -6.68
C PHE A 312 4.44 13.52 -5.39
N GLU A 313 5.64 12.94 -5.21
CA GLU A 313 6.03 12.30 -3.95
C GLU A 313 6.20 13.34 -2.84
N LYS A 314 5.90 12.95 -1.63
CA LYS A 314 5.99 13.79 -0.43
C LYS A 314 7.45 14.22 -0.20
N PHE A 315 7.68 15.52 0.01
CA PHE A 315 9.01 16.13 0.25
C PHE A 315 10.01 15.95 -0.88
N TYR A 316 9.57 15.41 -2.02
CA TYR A 316 10.46 15.32 -3.17
C TYR A 316 10.78 16.71 -3.73
N ARG A 317 12.04 16.93 -4.01
CA ARG A 317 12.55 18.15 -4.65
C ARG A 317 13.73 17.76 -5.54
N THR A 318 13.74 18.27 -6.75
CA THR A 318 14.88 18.12 -7.65
C THR A 318 16.13 18.79 -7.04
N ASP A 319 17.34 18.32 -7.34
CA ASP A 319 18.57 18.87 -6.79
C ASP A 319 18.74 20.35 -7.12
N LYS A 320 18.30 20.75 -8.31
CA LYS A 320 18.30 22.14 -8.73
C LYS A 320 17.34 23.00 -7.89
N ALA A 321 16.16 22.45 -7.52
CA ALA A 321 15.20 23.15 -6.66
C ALA A 321 15.65 23.22 -5.18
N ARG A 322 16.55 22.34 -4.72
CA ARG A 322 17.15 22.41 -3.38
C ARG A 322 18.10 23.58 -3.23
N ASN A 323 18.81 23.92 -4.30
CA ASN A 323 19.85 24.98 -4.31
C ASN A 323 19.27 26.40 -4.50
N THR A 324 17.98 26.55 -4.78
CA THR A 324 17.36 27.88 -4.90
C THR A 324 16.95 28.43 -3.53
N GLU A 325 17.27 29.68 -3.25
CA GLU A 325 16.87 30.42 -2.03
C GLU A 325 15.35 30.47 -1.83
N THR A 326 14.58 30.24 -2.89
CA THR A 326 13.13 30.24 -2.93
C THR A 326 12.51 28.86 -2.60
N GLY A 327 13.24 27.97 -1.92
CA GLY A 327 12.82 26.61 -1.63
C GLY A 327 11.40 26.45 -1.09
N GLY A 328 10.66 25.42 -1.55
CA GLY A 328 9.35 25.02 -1.04
C GLY A 328 9.45 23.83 -0.08
N SER A 329 8.34 23.47 0.57
CA SER A 329 8.20 22.34 1.48
C SER A 329 8.33 20.96 0.79
N GLY A 330 8.17 20.90 -0.54
CA GLY A 330 8.00 19.64 -1.26
C GLY A 330 6.64 18.95 -1.00
N LEU A 331 5.73 19.63 -0.30
CA LEU A 331 4.39 19.13 0.01
C LEU A 331 3.34 19.63 -0.98
N GLY A 332 3.54 20.79 -1.60
CA GLY A 332 2.51 21.44 -2.43
C GLY A 332 1.99 20.54 -3.56
N LEU A 333 2.86 19.87 -4.32
CA LEU A 333 2.44 18.97 -5.39
C LEU A 333 1.80 17.66 -4.86
N ALA A 334 2.26 17.16 -3.72
CA ALA A 334 1.62 16.02 -3.05
C ALA A 334 0.21 16.38 -2.55
N ILE A 335 0.02 17.60 -2.03
CA ILE A 335 -1.31 18.16 -1.69
C ILE A 335 -2.19 18.25 -2.95
N CYS A 336 -1.65 18.76 -4.07
CA CYS A 336 -2.37 18.81 -5.34
C CYS A 336 -2.88 17.44 -5.77
N ARG A 337 -2.03 16.41 -5.72
CA ARG A 337 -2.41 15.04 -6.07
C ARG A 337 -3.51 14.50 -5.17
N ASN A 338 -3.37 14.65 -3.85
CA ASN A 338 -4.40 14.22 -2.89
C ASN A 338 -5.76 14.90 -3.16
N ILE A 339 -5.77 16.20 -3.41
CA ILE A 339 -7.00 16.94 -3.70
C ILE A 339 -7.65 16.42 -4.99
N VAL A 340 -6.88 16.20 -6.04
CA VAL A 340 -7.37 15.67 -7.32
C VAL A 340 -7.89 14.25 -7.15
N ASP A 341 -7.17 13.38 -6.43
CA ASP A 341 -7.58 12.00 -6.15
C ASP A 341 -8.90 11.96 -5.34
N MET A 342 -9.06 12.84 -4.35
CA MET A 342 -10.32 12.98 -3.57
C MET A 342 -11.51 13.36 -4.45
N HIS A 343 -11.28 14.10 -5.54
CA HIS A 343 -12.31 14.48 -6.51
C HIS A 343 -12.45 13.49 -7.68
N GLY A 344 -11.77 12.32 -7.59
CA GLY A 344 -11.82 11.29 -8.64
C GLY A 344 -11.26 11.76 -9.99
N GLY A 345 -10.36 12.75 -9.97
CA GLY A 345 -9.67 13.30 -11.14
C GLY A 345 -8.31 12.67 -11.39
N THR A 346 -7.54 13.28 -12.30
CA THR A 346 -6.14 12.93 -12.56
C THR A 346 -5.29 14.17 -12.68
N ILE A 347 -4.05 14.12 -12.17
CA ILE A 347 -3.03 15.16 -12.37
C ILE A 347 -1.80 14.53 -13.01
N THR A 348 -1.30 15.17 -14.06
CA THR A 348 -0.09 14.76 -14.78
C THR A 348 0.80 15.95 -15.06
N VAL A 349 2.06 15.66 -15.40
CA VAL A 349 3.05 16.69 -15.75
C VAL A 349 3.82 16.25 -16.99
N THR A 350 4.13 17.21 -17.82
CA THR A 350 5.12 17.07 -18.90
C THR A 350 6.06 18.28 -18.82
N SER A 351 7.33 18.09 -19.12
CA SER A 351 8.34 19.16 -19.10
C SER A 351 9.35 18.94 -20.21
N ASP A 352 9.51 19.94 -21.05
CA ASP A 352 10.45 19.96 -22.16
C ASP A 352 10.92 21.40 -22.44
N LEU A 353 11.61 21.62 -23.57
CA LEU A 353 12.10 22.95 -23.97
C LEU A 353 10.96 23.92 -24.33
N GLU A 354 9.74 23.43 -24.57
CA GLU A 354 8.56 24.26 -24.84
C GLU A 354 7.88 24.70 -23.54
N GLY A 355 8.21 24.08 -22.41
CA GLY A 355 7.72 24.46 -21.08
C GLY A 355 7.36 23.27 -20.18
N THR A 356 7.02 23.60 -18.94
CA THR A 356 6.48 22.64 -17.97
C THR A 356 4.96 22.81 -17.91
N VAL A 357 4.22 21.74 -18.15
CA VAL A 357 2.77 21.71 -18.21
C VAL A 357 2.21 20.77 -17.13
N PHE A 358 1.54 21.34 -16.14
CA PHE A 358 0.71 20.57 -15.19
C PHE A 358 -0.70 20.47 -15.77
N THR A 359 -1.20 19.26 -15.97
CA THR A 359 -2.53 18.99 -16.48
C THR A 359 -3.39 18.35 -15.40
N VAL A 360 -4.48 19.02 -15.04
CA VAL A 360 -5.50 18.52 -14.09
C VAL A 360 -6.75 18.21 -14.87
N ARG A 361 -7.27 16.99 -14.75
CA ARG A 361 -8.54 16.58 -15.35
C ARG A 361 -9.52 16.20 -14.26
N LEU A 362 -10.66 16.89 -14.19
CA LEU A 362 -11.72 16.71 -13.19
C LEU A 362 -13.02 16.30 -13.88
N LYS A 363 -13.89 15.61 -13.13
CA LYS A 363 -15.26 15.33 -13.58
C LYS A 363 -16.13 16.57 -13.40
N ILE A 364 -16.97 16.88 -14.38
CA ILE A 364 -17.96 17.98 -14.27
C ILE A 364 -19.01 17.59 -13.20
N HIS A 365 -19.54 16.37 -13.31
CA HIS A 365 -20.45 15.80 -12.31
C HIS A 365 -19.71 14.74 -11.52
N PHE A 366 -19.32 15.10 -10.30
CA PHE A 366 -18.64 14.22 -9.37
C PHE A 366 -19.65 13.66 -8.37
N GLU A 367 -19.93 12.36 -8.45
CA GLU A 367 -20.68 11.65 -7.43
C GLU A 367 -19.71 11.06 -6.41
N LYS A 368 -19.88 11.42 -5.14
CA LYS A 368 -19.10 10.87 -4.03
C LYS A 368 -19.46 9.40 -3.87
N SER A 369 -18.66 8.50 -4.40
CA SER A 369 -18.84 7.07 -4.15
C SER A 369 -18.24 6.69 -2.79
N ASP A 370 -18.93 5.84 -2.02
CA ASP A 370 -18.46 5.29 -0.74
C ASP A 370 -17.12 4.53 -0.86
N GLU A 371 -16.70 4.18 -2.06
CA GLU A 371 -15.46 3.48 -2.36
C GLU A 371 -14.21 4.38 -2.23
N ASN A 372 -14.36 5.69 -2.47
CA ASN A 372 -13.26 6.66 -2.32
C ASN A 372 -12.91 6.97 -0.85
N LEU A 373 -13.83 6.67 0.08
CA LEU A 373 -13.58 6.78 1.53
C LEU A 373 -12.72 5.63 2.10
N ARG A 374 -12.55 4.53 1.35
CA ARG A 374 -11.77 3.35 1.81
C ARG A 374 -10.35 3.30 1.26
N ARG A 375 -9.98 4.20 0.34
CA ARG A 375 -8.65 4.26 -0.30
C ARG A 375 -7.81 5.46 0.16
N ALA A 376 -8.37 6.39 0.91
CA ALA A 376 -7.66 7.46 1.59
C ALA A 376 -7.43 7.07 3.07
#